data_4bfab071c5c1ab28f1adc3ee52b44c88
#
_entry.id   4bfab071c5c1ab28f1adc3ee52b44c88
#
_cell.length_a   1.000
_cell.length_b   1.000
_cell.length_c   1.000
_cell.angle_alpha   90.00
_cell.angle_beta   90.00
_cell.angle_gamma   90.00
#
_symmetry.space_group_name_H-M   'P 1'
#
loop_
_entity.id
_entity.type
_entity.pdbx_description
1 polymer ?
#
loop_
_entity_poly.entity_id
_entity_poly.type
_entity_poly.pdbx_seq_one_letter_code
_entity_poly.pdbx_strand_id
1 'polypeptide(L)'
;MTHQIINEDDFITIDNYKNEIYISPNKHTIFSQKDDNALTGNFKIIQHDEKNINNKFDIVYIPTDEEVELSRDNICEQYLILSFNMVDNIIDIYPKVTILGERFLLERYHHFKKISFKGFCNNSNVDLYNGDISFLFTKFPRGFTKILSYGLGLATNYSFLINAIHDNDSSITSLCIHNDETKKIENTLYINVNKLETLIIYIDRITRNGQSVSKNIKYVDVYNFISDFTKKEKIAYQTPKSPLKKLFFNLITDEDKYNLSNDNIVVKNFTQNHPDIAENIKNNIEITKFEVFVKEFAELLSKKHKEEKWQTFLNKNSGILSIITGCPIVKIQEQASVGGKKLDGTSEKIADFLVKNSISNNVAIIEIKKPSTTIIKSRKYREGVFIVDSEI
;
A
#
# COMPACT_ATOMS: atom_id res chain seq x y z
N MET A 1 11.49 -12.31 45.11
CA MET A 1 11.52 -11.18 44.20
C MET A 1 10.89 -9.99 44.93
N THR A 2 11.70 -9.24 45.62
CA THR A 2 11.25 -8.08 46.39
C THR A 2 11.52 -6.86 45.52
N HIS A 3 10.49 -6.41 44.78
CA HIS A 3 10.49 -5.06 44.24
C HIS A 3 10.46 -4.10 45.46
N GLN A 4 11.60 -3.49 45.74
CA GLN A 4 11.58 -2.31 46.62
C GLN A 4 10.82 -1.20 45.88
N ILE A 5 9.60 -0.96 46.33
CA ILE A 5 8.87 0.25 46.03
C ILE A 5 9.64 1.33 46.78
N ILE A 6 10.28 2.26 46.09
CA ILE A 6 10.89 3.46 46.66
C ILE A 6 9.75 4.22 47.35
N ASN A 7 9.79 4.31 48.66
CA ASN A 7 8.84 5.11 49.43
C ASN A 7 9.04 6.59 49.09
N GLU A 8 7.99 7.39 49.20
CA GLU A 8 7.97 8.84 48.92
C GLU A 8 9.00 9.66 49.71
N ASP A 9 9.67 9.07 50.71
CA ASP A 9 10.68 9.73 51.57
C ASP A 9 12.12 9.54 51.06
N ASP A 10 12.40 8.74 50.04
CA ASP A 10 13.73 8.61 49.46
C ASP A 10 13.93 9.66 48.33
N PHE A 11 13.96 10.93 48.76
CA PHE A 11 14.47 11.99 47.90
C PHE A 11 15.95 11.71 47.60
N ILE A 12 16.29 11.39 46.38
CA ILE A 12 17.65 11.39 45.89
C ILE A 12 18.14 12.83 45.88
N THR A 13 18.75 13.26 47.00
CA THR A 13 19.48 14.52 47.04
C THR A 13 20.68 14.39 46.14
N ILE A 14 20.67 15.13 45.04
CA ILE A 14 21.70 15.11 43.99
C ILE A 14 22.90 15.93 44.46
N ASP A 15 23.55 15.49 45.49
CA ASP A 15 24.88 15.98 45.84
C ASP A 15 26.03 15.14 45.28
N ASN A 16 25.72 14.11 44.48
CA ASN A 16 26.72 13.25 43.85
C ASN A 16 26.50 13.06 42.35
N TYR A 17 27.13 13.85 41.52
CA TYR A 17 27.25 13.72 40.05
C TYR A 17 27.88 12.40 39.57
N LYS A 18 27.94 11.35 40.36
CA LYS A 18 28.49 10.04 40.02
C LYS A 18 27.49 8.91 39.99
N ASN A 19 26.22 9.16 40.28
CA ASN A 19 25.24 8.09 40.27
C ASN A 19 24.75 7.83 38.85
N GLU A 20 25.01 6.64 38.35
CA GLU A 20 24.45 6.17 37.11
C GLU A 20 22.93 6.01 37.21
N ILE A 21 22.19 6.56 36.25
CA ILE A 21 20.73 6.56 36.25
C ILE A 21 20.26 5.57 35.20
N TYR A 22 19.50 4.56 35.61
CA TYR A 22 18.94 3.52 34.76
C TYR A 22 17.43 3.66 34.66
N ILE A 23 16.85 3.11 33.58
CA ILE A 23 15.42 3.21 33.26
C ILE A 23 14.84 1.81 33.08
N SER A 24 13.70 1.54 33.71
CA SER A 24 12.89 0.36 33.40
C SER A 24 12.29 0.49 31.99
N PRO A 25 12.56 -0.42 31.06
CA PRO A 25 12.14 -0.29 29.68
C PRO A 25 10.63 -0.36 29.48
N ASN A 26 9.88 -0.96 30.42
CA ASN A 26 8.45 -1.17 30.30
C ASN A 26 7.62 -0.11 31.07
N LYS A 27 8.16 0.39 32.19
CA LYS A 27 7.45 1.33 33.07
C LYS A 27 7.99 2.76 33.00
N HIS A 28 9.17 2.94 32.39
CA HIS A 28 9.90 4.21 32.30
C HIS A 28 10.26 4.82 33.65
N THR A 29 10.28 4.01 34.69
CA THR A 29 10.74 4.41 36.01
C THR A 29 12.25 4.41 36.08
N ILE A 30 12.81 5.35 36.86
CA ILE A 30 14.24 5.54 36.99
C ILE A 30 14.78 4.76 38.20
N PHE A 31 15.97 4.22 38.06
CA PHE A 31 16.71 3.49 39.10
C PHE A 31 18.11 4.06 39.24
N SER A 32 18.64 4.01 40.47
CA SER A 32 20.02 4.46 40.77
C SER A 32 21.08 3.35 40.57
N GLN A 33 20.68 2.11 40.28
CA GLN A 33 21.58 0.99 40.15
C GLN A 33 21.23 0.18 38.88
N LYS A 34 22.27 -0.40 38.26
CA LYS A 34 22.12 -1.35 37.16
C LYS A 34 21.41 -2.61 37.67
N ASP A 35 20.47 -3.13 36.92
CA ASP A 35 19.87 -4.43 37.19
C ASP A 35 20.75 -5.54 36.62
N ASP A 36 21.68 -6.04 37.45
CA ASP A 36 22.63 -7.09 37.06
C ASP A 36 21.97 -8.47 36.88
N ASN A 37 20.71 -8.60 37.27
CA ASN A 37 19.90 -9.82 37.05
C ASN A 37 18.91 -9.69 35.88
N ALA A 38 18.98 -8.59 35.12
CA ALA A 38 18.15 -8.43 33.94
C ALA A 38 18.54 -9.42 32.87
N LEU A 39 17.54 -10.10 32.29
CA LEU A 39 17.73 -11.00 31.13
C LEU A 39 18.03 -10.25 29.82
N THR A 40 17.91 -8.95 29.85
CA THR A 40 18.15 -8.03 28.70
C THR A 40 19.04 -6.88 29.13
N GLY A 41 19.66 -6.18 28.18
CA GLY A 41 20.48 -5.02 28.45
C GLY A 41 19.72 -3.90 29.14
N ASN A 42 20.48 -2.96 29.67
CA ASN A 42 19.97 -1.87 30.48
C ASN A 42 19.88 -0.58 29.66
N PHE A 43 18.84 0.22 29.94
CA PHE A 43 18.75 1.59 29.43
C PHE A 43 19.29 2.55 30.48
N LYS A 44 20.26 3.38 30.10
CA LYS A 44 20.97 4.33 30.96
C LYS A 44 20.74 5.76 30.46
N ILE A 45 20.60 6.71 31.40
CA ILE A 45 20.60 8.15 31.11
C ILE A 45 22.01 8.70 31.19
N ILE A 46 22.44 9.39 30.13
CA ILE A 46 23.67 10.17 30.10
C ILE A 46 23.30 11.65 30.10
N GLN A 47 23.77 12.38 31.08
CA GLN A 47 23.52 13.81 31.25
C GLN A 47 24.58 14.62 30.51
N HIS A 48 24.16 15.73 29.88
CA HIS A 48 25.04 16.63 29.16
C HIS A 48 25.12 18.04 29.78
N ASP A 49 24.26 18.35 30.75
CA ASP A 49 24.25 19.63 31.44
C ASP A 49 24.44 19.40 32.94
N GLU A 50 25.63 19.74 33.45
CA GLU A 50 25.98 19.56 34.85
C GLU A 50 25.14 20.45 35.80
N LYS A 51 24.59 21.57 35.29
CA LYS A 51 23.81 22.52 36.08
C LYS A 51 22.32 22.20 36.12
N ASN A 52 21.81 21.55 35.04
CA ASN A 52 20.39 21.20 34.96
C ASN A 52 20.19 19.94 34.13
N ILE A 53 20.13 18.80 34.77
CA ILE A 53 19.90 17.48 34.21
C ILE A 53 18.66 17.43 33.29
N ASN A 54 17.66 18.24 33.60
CA ASN A 54 16.39 18.24 32.86
C ASN A 54 16.47 18.92 31.50
N ASN A 55 17.56 19.65 31.19
CA ASN A 55 17.65 20.39 29.94
C ASN A 55 18.15 19.56 28.79
N LYS A 56 19.10 18.66 29.02
CA LYS A 56 19.70 17.86 27.95
C LYS A 56 20.22 16.52 28.47
N PHE A 57 19.75 15.44 27.91
CA PHE A 57 20.23 14.08 28.21
C PHE A 57 20.01 13.12 27.04
N ASP A 58 20.77 12.03 27.07
CA ASP A 58 20.63 10.91 26.16
C ASP A 58 20.15 9.66 26.91
N ILE A 59 19.37 8.81 26.23
CA ILE A 59 19.05 7.47 26.68
C ILE A 59 19.85 6.52 25.79
N VAL A 60 20.70 5.73 26.40
CA VAL A 60 21.51 4.71 25.72
C VAL A 60 21.11 3.31 26.18
N TYR A 61 21.25 2.34 25.29
CA TYR A 61 21.11 0.92 25.61
C TYR A 61 22.49 0.32 25.83
N ILE A 62 22.68 -0.41 26.91
CA ILE A 62 23.90 -1.14 27.26
C ILE A 62 23.56 -2.62 27.19
N PRO A 63 24.07 -3.38 26.21
CA PRO A 63 23.82 -4.81 26.09
C PRO A 63 24.46 -5.59 27.24
N THR A 64 23.94 -6.77 27.56
CA THR A 64 24.59 -7.74 28.45
C THR A 64 25.67 -8.51 27.72
N ASP A 65 26.57 -9.15 28.46
CA ASP A 65 27.61 -10.00 27.87
C ASP A 65 27.02 -11.15 27.05
N GLU A 66 25.91 -11.76 27.50
CA GLU A 66 25.19 -12.80 26.76
C GLU A 66 24.60 -12.27 25.44
N GLU A 67 24.06 -11.06 25.44
CA GLU A 67 23.54 -10.43 24.21
C GLU A 67 24.67 -10.11 23.23
N VAL A 68 25.88 -9.75 23.74
CA VAL A 68 27.08 -9.54 22.94
C VAL A 68 27.52 -10.85 22.28
N GLU A 69 27.54 -11.95 23.02
CA GLU A 69 27.94 -13.26 22.49
C GLU A 69 26.94 -13.80 21.43
N LEU A 70 25.65 -13.50 21.56
CA LEU A 70 24.61 -13.91 20.62
C LEU A 70 24.60 -13.07 19.34
N SER A 71 25.25 -11.92 19.31
CA SER A 71 25.33 -11.04 18.17
C SER A 71 26.48 -11.44 17.23
N ARG A 72 26.23 -11.34 15.92
CA ARG A 72 27.20 -11.69 14.87
C ARG A 72 28.17 -10.56 14.52
N ASP A 73 27.91 -9.34 14.99
CA ASP A 73 28.66 -8.14 14.64
C ASP A 73 29.45 -7.57 15.82
N ASN A 74 30.43 -6.72 15.53
CA ASN A 74 31.16 -5.95 16.54
C ASN A 74 30.17 -5.03 17.28
N ILE A 75 29.85 -5.39 18.50
CA ILE A 75 28.93 -4.62 19.35
C ILE A 75 29.70 -3.48 20.02
N CYS A 76 29.09 -2.29 19.97
CA CYS A 76 29.57 -1.15 20.77
C CYS A 76 29.19 -1.33 22.23
N GLU A 77 29.93 -0.74 23.14
CA GLU A 77 29.63 -0.76 24.58
C GLU A 77 28.26 -0.16 24.90
N GLN A 78 27.78 0.80 24.07
CA GLN A 78 26.50 1.45 24.26
C GLN A 78 25.91 1.94 22.93
N TYR A 79 24.58 1.98 22.85
CA TYR A 79 23.81 2.41 21.67
C TYR A 79 22.90 3.56 22.00
N LEU A 80 23.01 4.68 21.31
CA LEU A 80 22.12 5.82 21.44
C LEU A 80 20.72 5.46 20.94
N ILE A 81 19.70 5.64 21.79
CA ILE A 81 18.30 5.34 21.51
C ILE A 81 17.47 6.60 21.40
N LEU A 82 17.69 7.57 22.31
CA LEU A 82 16.98 8.83 22.35
C LEU A 82 17.91 9.94 22.83
N SER A 83 17.78 11.13 22.25
CA SER A 83 18.39 12.37 22.71
C SER A 83 17.29 13.40 22.98
N PHE A 84 17.32 13.99 24.17
CA PHE A 84 16.39 15.02 24.59
C PHE A 84 17.11 16.36 24.77
N ASN A 85 16.56 17.40 24.17
CA ASN A 85 17.06 18.75 24.30
C ASN A 85 15.90 19.72 24.50
N MET A 86 15.72 20.18 25.73
CA MET A 86 14.64 21.10 26.09
C MET A 86 14.88 22.52 25.55
N VAL A 87 16.16 22.95 25.49
CA VAL A 87 16.53 24.30 25.02
C VAL A 87 16.14 24.47 23.55
N ASP A 88 16.44 23.47 22.72
CA ASP A 88 16.10 23.48 21.30
C ASP A 88 14.69 22.93 21.03
N ASN A 89 13.99 22.47 22.08
CA ASN A 89 12.65 21.87 22.01
C ASN A 89 12.60 20.69 21.02
N ILE A 90 13.57 19.78 21.13
CA ILE A 90 13.74 18.63 20.22
C ILE A 90 13.88 17.34 21.03
N ILE A 91 13.18 16.30 20.55
CA ILE A 91 13.41 14.91 20.93
C ILE A 91 13.87 14.17 19.66
N ASP A 92 15.06 13.65 19.68
CA ASP A 92 15.61 12.80 18.60
C ASP A 92 15.54 11.34 19.03
N ILE A 93 14.99 10.48 18.19
CA ILE A 93 15.04 9.03 18.39
C ILE A 93 15.89 8.37 17.32
N TYR A 94 16.64 7.36 17.73
CA TYR A 94 17.54 6.57 16.90
C TYR A 94 17.01 5.12 16.84
N PRO A 95 16.16 4.80 15.86
CA PRO A 95 15.46 3.53 15.82
C PRO A 95 16.41 2.35 15.67
N LYS A 96 16.50 1.53 16.73
CA LYS A 96 17.29 0.29 16.79
C LYS A 96 16.36 -0.90 17.04
N VAL A 97 16.78 -2.09 16.62
CA VAL A 97 16.08 -3.34 16.93
C VAL A 97 16.59 -3.83 18.28
N THR A 98 15.79 -3.65 19.33
CA THR A 98 16.14 -4.03 20.72
C THR A 98 15.60 -5.41 21.13
N ILE A 99 15.04 -6.16 20.18
CA ILE A 99 14.58 -7.54 20.38
C ILE A 99 15.67 -8.48 19.89
N LEU A 100 16.05 -9.45 20.72
CA LEU A 100 17.04 -10.48 20.35
C LEU A 100 16.65 -11.19 19.05
N GLY A 101 17.62 -11.35 18.16
CA GLY A 101 17.47 -11.99 16.87
C GLY A 101 18.58 -11.57 15.91
N GLU A 102 18.51 -12.00 14.66
CA GLU A 102 19.54 -11.74 13.63
C GLU A 102 19.84 -10.25 13.38
N ARG A 103 18.89 -9.37 13.69
CA ARG A 103 18.99 -7.91 13.51
C ARG A 103 19.13 -7.14 14.82
N PHE A 104 19.48 -7.80 15.91
CA PHE A 104 19.64 -7.17 17.22
C PHE A 104 20.63 -6.01 17.16
N LEU A 105 20.25 -4.86 17.71
CA LEU A 105 20.97 -3.59 17.74
C LEU A 105 21.31 -2.95 16.39
N LEU A 106 20.93 -3.59 15.29
CA LEU A 106 21.02 -2.96 13.98
C LEU A 106 19.98 -1.85 13.82
N GLU A 107 20.18 -1.00 12.83
CA GLU A 107 19.22 0.04 12.48
C GLU A 107 17.88 -0.59 12.06
N ARG A 108 16.81 -0.09 12.66
CA ARG A 108 15.44 -0.57 12.37
C ARG A 108 15.04 -0.29 10.91
N TYR A 109 15.53 0.83 10.36
CA TYR A 109 15.28 1.27 8.99
C TYR A 109 16.61 1.45 8.25
N HIS A 110 16.76 0.82 7.09
CA HIS A 110 17.99 0.89 6.30
C HIS A 110 18.39 2.31 5.89
N HIS A 111 17.41 3.17 5.65
CA HIS A 111 17.63 4.50 5.07
C HIS A 111 17.43 5.64 6.07
N PHE A 112 16.85 5.37 7.22
CA PHE A 112 16.53 6.39 8.23
C PHE A 112 17.22 6.08 9.56
N LYS A 113 18.20 6.88 9.89
CA LYS A 113 18.96 6.73 11.14
C LYS A 113 18.34 7.50 12.30
N LYS A 114 17.57 8.57 12.00
CA LYS A 114 17.05 9.49 13.00
C LYS A 114 15.65 9.95 12.66
N ILE A 115 14.79 10.03 13.69
CA ILE A 115 13.48 10.67 13.63
C ILE A 115 13.42 11.72 14.75
N SER A 116 13.12 12.95 14.40
CA SER A 116 13.08 14.10 15.29
C SER A 116 11.65 14.54 15.56
N PHE A 117 11.37 14.98 16.80
CA PHE A 117 10.12 15.63 17.18
C PHE A 117 10.47 17.03 17.66
N LYS A 118 10.05 18.06 16.94
CA LYS A 118 10.34 19.46 17.24
C LYS A 118 9.08 20.20 17.69
N GLY A 119 9.20 20.94 18.80
CA GLY A 119 8.08 21.70 19.34
C GLY A 119 7.20 20.91 20.32
N PHE A 120 7.65 19.75 20.78
CA PHE A 120 6.88 18.86 21.65
C PHE A 120 7.23 18.99 23.15
N CYS A 121 8.30 19.70 23.47
CA CYS A 121 8.80 19.83 24.85
C CYS A 121 8.22 21.04 25.60
N ASN A 122 7.47 21.92 24.95
CA ASN A 122 6.92 23.13 25.57
C ASN A 122 6.05 22.78 26.76
N ASN A 123 6.34 23.40 27.93
CA ASN A 123 5.62 23.24 29.20
C ASN A 123 5.75 21.85 29.87
N SER A 124 6.70 21.03 29.46
CA SER A 124 7.00 19.80 30.18
C SER A 124 8.04 20.13 31.23
N ASN A 125 7.65 20.24 32.51
CA ASN A 125 8.61 20.07 33.59
C ASN A 125 9.07 18.63 33.51
N VAL A 126 10.21 18.42 32.84
CA VAL A 126 10.93 17.14 32.88
C VAL A 126 11.48 17.07 34.29
N ASP A 127 10.83 16.36 35.15
CA ASP A 127 11.35 16.15 36.48
C ASP A 127 11.93 14.74 36.56
N LEU A 128 13.17 14.63 36.11
CA LEU A 128 13.94 13.39 36.27
C LEU A 128 14.14 13.02 37.74
N TYR A 129 13.91 13.98 38.66
CA TYR A 129 14.01 13.75 40.08
C TYR A 129 12.83 12.96 40.65
N ASN A 130 11.64 13.06 40.04
CA ASN A 130 10.47 12.28 40.43
C ASN A 130 10.44 10.86 39.82
N GLY A 131 11.54 10.42 39.19
CA GLY A 131 11.70 9.02 38.83
C GLY A 131 10.88 8.53 37.65
N ASP A 132 10.22 9.40 36.87
CA ASP A 132 9.36 9.02 35.77
C ASP A 132 9.65 9.88 34.52
N ILE A 133 10.00 9.21 33.42
CA ILE A 133 10.18 9.83 32.10
C ILE A 133 9.07 9.45 31.11
N SER A 134 8.00 8.81 31.59
CA SER A 134 6.89 8.36 30.72
C SER A 134 6.26 9.50 29.94
N PHE A 135 6.27 10.72 30.52
CA PHE A 135 5.75 11.91 29.85
C PHE A 135 6.42 12.19 28.50
N LEU A 136 7.73 11.87 28.29
CA LEU A 136 8.40 12.00 26.99
C LEU A 136 7.69 11.15 25.92
N PHE A 137 7.36 9.92 26.28
CA PHE A 137 6.73 8.99 25.36
C PHE A 137 5.26 9.33 25.12
N THR A 138 4.60 10.03 26.05
CA THR A 138 3.24 10.54 25.81
C THR A 138 3.20 11.62 24.75
N LYS A 139 4.31 12.33 24.52
CA LYS A 139 4.42 13.37 23.49
C LYS A 139 4.56 12.79 22.07
N PHE A 140 4.93 11.52 21.93
CA PHE A 140 5.02 10.92 20.61
C PHE A 140 3.64 10.84 19.96
N PRO A 141 3.53 11.26 18.69
CA PRO A 141 2.30 11.16 17.94
C PRO A 141 1.80 9.72 17.83
N ARG A 142 0.56 9.58 17.40
CA ARG A 142 0.01 8.27 17.05
C ARG A 142 0.88 7.57 16.02
N GLY A 143 1.00 6.25 16.12
CA GLY A 143 1.78 5.42 15.20
C GLY A 143 3.22 5.19 15.61
N PHE A 144 3.70 5.85 16.67
CA PHE A 144 5.04 5.62 17.23
C PHE A 144 5.02 4.65 18.41
N THR A 145 6.06 3.83 18.50
CA THR A 145 6.31 2.96 19.66
C THR A 145 6.68 3.83 20.85
N LYS A 146 6.05 3.54 21.99
CA LYS A 146 6.22 4.29 23.24
C LYS A 146 6.92 3.49 24.34
N ILE A 147 7.45 2.33 24.00
CA ILE A 147 8.08 1.38 24.94
C ILE A 147 9.50 1.12 24.47
N LEU A 148 10.47 1.39 25.34
CA LEU A 148 11.89 1.27 25.04
C LEU A 148 12.30 -0.17 24.68
N SER A 149 11.73 -1.18 25.36
CA SER A 149 12.06 -2.60 25.12
C SER A 149 11.78 -3.09 23.70
N TYR A 150 10.88 -2.42 22.97
CA TYR A 150 10.56 -2.76 21.57
C TYR A 150 11.33 -1.91 20.55
N GLY A 151 12.22 -1.05 21.03
CA GLY A 151 12.88 -0.02 20.22
C GLY A 151 11.91 1.13 19.86
N LEU A 152 12.48 2.32 19.75
CA LEU A 152 11.71 3.50 19.35
C LEU A 152 11.58 3.58 17.82
N GLY A 153 10.58 4.30 17.34
CA GLY A 153 10.27 4.47 15.92
C GLY A 153 8.81 4.25 15.61
N LEU A 154 8.46 4.15 14.34
CA LEU A 154 7.11 3.79 13.92
C LEU A 154 6.78 2.37 14.38
N ALA A 155 5.57 2.16 14.88
CA ALA A 155 5.07 0.83 15.18
C ALA A 155 5.05 -0.02 13.89
N THR A 156 5.14 -1.34 14.01
CA THR A 156 5.31 -2.28 12.89
C THR A 156 4.26 -2.08 11.78
N ASN A 157 3.02 -1.77 12.17
CA ASN A 157 1.93 -1.53 11.22
C ASN A 157 2.11 -0.29 10.35
N TYR A 158 3.06 0.59 10.67
CA TYR A 158 3.32 1.85 9.97
C TYR A 158 4.76 1.93 9.43
N SER A 159 5.58 0.90 9.64
CA SER A 159 6.98 0.88 9.19
C SER A 159 7.13 1.06 7.67
N PHE A 160 6.14 0.63 6.89
CA PHE A 160 6.10 0.82 5.44
C PHE A 160 6.10 2.30 5.02
N LEU A 161 5.71 3.25 5.90
CA LEU A 161 5.77 4.68 5.61
C LEU A 161 7.21 5.14 5.33
N ILE A 162 8.18 4.57 6.04
CA ILE A 162 9.60 4.87 5.81
C ILE A 162 10.02 4.44 4.41
N ASN A 163 9.64 3.23 4.00
CA ASN A 163 9.93 2.73 2.67
C ASN A 163 9.25 3.59 1.59
N ALA A 164 7.97 3.94 1.79
CA ALA A 164 7.24 4.78 0.85
C ALA A 164 7.86 6.19 0.70
N ILE A 165 8.39 6.77 1.79
CA ILE A 165 9.12 8.04 1.72
C ILE A 165 10.41 7.86 0.92
N HIS A 166 11.18 6.82 1.18
CA HIS A 166 12.43 6.52 0.49
C HIS A 166 12.21 6.20 -0.99
N ASP A 167 11.19 5.41 -1.32
CA ASP A 167 10.85 5.04 -2.70
C ASP A 167 10.40 6.28 -3.51
N ASN A 168 9.75 7.25 -2.85
CA ASN A 168 9.37 8.51 -3.47
C ASN A 168 10.58 9.42 -3.70
N ASP A 169 11.47 9.52 -2.69
CA ASP A 169 12.68 10.34 -2.77
C ASP A 169 13.80 9.75 -1.90
N SER A 170 14.71 9.03 -2.55
CA SER A 170 15.82 8.33 -1.91
C SER A 170 16.87 9.24 -1.24
N SER A 171 16.82 10.56 -1.50
CA SER A 171 17.69 11.52 -0.82
C SER A 171 17.25 11.83 0.61
N ILE A 172 16.00 11.45 0.99
CA ILE A 172 15.48 11.67 2.34
C ILE A 172 16.02 10.58 3.28
N THR A 173 16.83 10.99 4.25
CA THR A 173 17.46 10.08 5.24
C THR A 173 17.05 10.38 6.68
N SER A 174 16.30 11.46 6.89
CA SER A 174 15.81 11.88 8.20
C SER A 174 14.37 12.36 8.13
N LEU A 175 13.63 12.13 9.22
CA LEU A 175 12.25 12.58 9.38
C LEU A 175 12.17 13.52 10.58
N CYS A 176 11.51 14.67 10.40
CA CYS A 176 11.25 15.59 11.49
C CYS A 176 9.74 15.88 11.58
N ILE A 177 9.13 15.52 12.70
CA ILE A 177 7.73 15.81 12.99
C ILE A 177 7.65 17.12 13.77
N HIS A 178 6.81 18.04 13.32
CA HIS A 178 6.70 19.38 13.90
C HIS A 178 5.29 19.98 13.67
N ASN A 179 5.05 21.17 14.21
CA ASN A 179 3.73 21.83 14.13
C ASN A 179 3.54 22.71 12.90
N ASP A 180 4.63 23.08 12.20
CA ASP A 180 4.58 23.96 11.04
C ASP A 180 4.22 23.20 9.75
N GLU A 181 4.31 23.87 8.60
CA GLU A 181 3.99 23.29 7.30
C GLU A 181 4.95 22.17 6.88
N THR A 182 4.39 21.15 6.25
CA THR A 182 5.16 20.02 5.68
C THR A 182 6.04 20.53 4.52
N LYS A 183 7.35 20.23 4.61
CA LYS A 183 8.35 20.62 3.61
C LYS A 183 9.55 19.70 3.64
N LYS A 184 10.28 19.63 2.53
CA LYS A 184 11.59 19.00 2.47
C LYS A 184 12.66 20.08 2.55
N ILE A 185 13.66 19.88 3.41
CA ILE A 185 14.87 20.71 3.49
C ILE A 185 16.06 19.74 3.46
N GLU A 186 16.90 19.86 2.45
CA GLU A 186 18.03 18.95 2.22
C GLU A 186 17.57 17.47 2.27
N ASN A 187 18.17 16.68 3.14
CA ASN A 187 17.88 15.25 3.30
C ASN A 187 16.83 14.98 4.41
N THR A 188 16.19 16.01 4.92
CA THR A 188 15.19 15.89 6.01
C THR A 188 13.80 16.23 5.49
N LEU A 189 12.85 15.31 5.69
CA LEU A 189 11.45 15.55 5.48
C LEU A 189 10.79 16.04 6.77
N TYR A 190 10.34 17.28 6.76
CA TYR A 190 9.57 17.89 7.84
C TYR A 190 8.09 17.63 7.60
N ILE A 191 7.44 16.94 8.51
CA ILE A 191 6.01 16.59 8.41
C ILE A 191 5.23 17.27 9.54
N ASN A 192 4.16 17.97 9.16
CA ASN A 192 3.22 18.51 10.14
C ASN A 192 2.53 17.36 10.90
N VAL A 193 2.50 17.43 12.24
CA VAL A 193 1.95 16.39 13.10
C VAL A 193 0.49 16.07 12.79
N ASN A 194 -0.35 17.08 12.55
CA ASN A 194 -1.77 16.87 12.26
C ASN A 194 -1.98 16.14 10.91
N LYS A 195 -1.14 16.45 9.91
CA LYS A 195 -1.16 15.74 8.61
C LYS A 195 -0.73 14.29 8.79
N LEU A 196 0.31 14.04 9.57
CA LEU A 196 0.76 12.68 9.88
C LEU A 196 -0.32 11.87 10.62
N GLU A 197 -0.91 12.44 11.65
CA GLU A 197 -1.99 11.79 12.40
C GLU A 197 -3.21 11.49 11.54
N THR A 198 -3.59 12.44 10.67
CA THR A 198 -4.68 12.24 9.72
C THR A 198 -4.38 11.06 8.78
N LEU A 199 -3.15 10.98 8.26
CA LEU A 199 -2.70 9.86 7.43
C LEU A 199 -2.75 8.54 8.19
N ILE A 200 -2.27 8.50 9.44
CA ILE A 200 -2.29 7.30 10.28
C ILE A 200 -3.72 6.86 10.57
N ILE A 201 -4.63 7.79 10.89
CA ILE A 201 -6.05 7.49 11.08
C ILE A 201 -6.67 6.88 9.80
N TYR A 202 -6.31 7.41 8.64
CA TYR A 202 -6.75 6.86 7.36
C TYR A 202 -6.21 5.43 7.13
N ILE A 203 -4.93 5.20 7.38
CA ILE A 203 -4.29 3.87 7.31
C ILE A 203 -4.98 2.88 8.26
N ASP A 204 -5.25 3.28 9.50
CA ASP A 204 -5.98 2.46 10.47
C ASP A 204 -7.38 2.09 9.99
N ARG A 205 -8.05 3.02 9.33
CA ARG A 205 -9.38 2.77 8.74
C ARG A 205 -9.30 1.73 7.64
N ILE A 206 -8.29 1.82 6.77
CA ILE A 206 -8.02 0.83 5.71
C ILE A 206 -7.78 -0.54 6.35
N THR A 207 -6.85 -0.63 7.29
CA THR A 207 -6.48 -1.87 7.97
C THR A 207 -7.69 -2.53 8.65
N ARG A 208 -8.46 -1.78 9.43
CA ARG A 208 -9.66 -2.30 10.10
C ARG A 208 -10.72 -2.80 9.12
N ASN A 209 -10.92 -2.11 8.00
CA ASN A 209 -11.88 -2.54 6.99
C ASN A 209 -11.42 -3.82 6.30
N GLY A 210 -10.14 -3.92 5.92
CA GLY A 210 -9.56 -5.12 5.33
C GLY A 210 -9.63 -6.32 6.26
N GLN A 211 -9.24 -6.15 7.53
CA GLN A 211 -9.32 -7.20 8.55
C GLN A 211 -10.76 -7.69 8.78
N SER A 212 -11.74 -6.76 8.83
CA SER A 212 -13.15 -7.11 8.98
C SER A 212 -13.66 -7.95 7.82
N VAL A 213 -13.29 -7.62 6.58
CA VAL A 213 -13.67 -8.37 5.38
C VAL A 213 -13.00 -9.74 5.39
N SER A 214 -11.70 -9.80 5.61
CA SER A 214 -10.93 -11.06 5.68
C SER A 214 -11.49 -12.01 6.73
N LYS A 215 -11.85 -11.49 7.92
CA LYS A 215 -12.48 -12.30 8.98
C LYS A 215 -13.80 -12.93 8.53
N ASN A 216 -14.64 -12.16 7.83
CA ASN A 216 -15.93 -12.65 7.35
C ASN A 216 -15.76 -13.72 6.25
N ILE A 217 -14.83 -13.51 5.32
CA ILE A 217 -14.53 -14.51 4.27
C ILE A 217 -14.04 -15.81 4.91
N LYS A 218 -13.04 -15.74 5.80
CA LYS A 218 -12.52 -16.90 6.51
C LYS A 218 -13.61 -17.66 7.29
N TYR A 219 -14.54 -16.93 7.90
CA TYR A 219 -15.66 -17.56 8.60
C TYR A 219 -16.54 -18.39 7.65
N VAL A 220 -16.91 -17.81 6.49
CA VAL A 220 -17.73 -18.49 5.49
C VAL A 220 -17.01 -19.72 4.94
N ASP A 221 -15.71 -19.60 4.64
CA ASP A 221 -14.91 -20.71 4.11
C ASP A 221 -14.84 -21.87 5.11
N VAL A 222 -14.53 -21.56 6.38
CA VAL A 222 -14.47 -22.56 7.45
C VAL A 222 -15.86 -23.19 7.67
N TYR A 223 -16.93 -22.39 7.68
CA TYR A 223 -18.28 -22.90 7.81
C TYR A 223 -18.62 -23.86 6.67
N ASN A 224 -18.35 -23.46 5.43
CA ASN A 224 -18.64 -24.28 4.25
C ASN A 224 -17.79 -25.56 4.20
N PHE A 225 -16.51 -25.49 4.60
CA PHE A 225 -15.68 -26.65 4.75
C PHE A 225 -16.28 -27.66 5.77
N ILE A 226 -16.72 -27.18 6.93
CA ILE A 226 -17.36 -28.03 7.95
C ILE A 226 -18.72 -28.58 7.47
N SER A 227 -19.47 -27.81 6.67
CA SER A 227 -20.74 -28.21 6.12
C SER A 227 -20.66 -29.46 5.24
N ASP A 228 -19.53 -29.67 4.55
CA ASP A 228 -19.29 -30.86 3.74
C ASP A 228 -19.28 -32.13 4.58
N PHE A 229 -18.89 -32.05 5.85
CA PHE A 229 -18.89 -33.19 6.79
C PHE A 229 -20.16 -33.30 7.61
N THR A 230 -20.81 -32.18 7.91
CA THR A 230 -22.01 -32.15 8.78
C THR A 230 -23.31 -32.19 7.98
N LYS A 231 -23.24 -32.24 6.64
CA LYS A 231 -24.39 -32.24 5.72
C LYS A 231 -25.32 -31.05 5.92
N LYS A 232 -24.79 -29.90 6.39
CA LYS A 232 -25.52 -28.64 6.49
C LYS A 232 -25.44 -27.86 5.18
N GLU A 233 -26.40 -26.98 4.94
CA GLU A 233 -26.37 -26.09 3.79
C GLU A 233 -25.19 -25.12 3.90
N LYS A 234 -24.51 -24.88 2.77
CA LYS A 234 -23.45 -23.88 2.64
C LYS A 234 -24.04 -22.48 2.69
N ILE A 235 -23.29 -21.58 3.30
CA ILE A 235 -23.68 -20.16 3.35
C ILE A 235 -22.92 -19.35 2.30
N ALA A 236 -23.57 -18.34 1.76
CA ALA A 236 -22.95 -17.41 0.81
C ALA A 236 -22.21 -16.28 1.52
N TYR A 237 -21.20 -15.74 0.85
CA TYR A 237 -20.54 -14.50 1.29
C TYR A 237 -21.54 -13.35 1.31
N GLN A 238 -21.53 -12.57 2.40
CA GLN A 238 -22.32 -11.36 2.49
C GLN A 238 -21.53 -10.17 1.99
N THR A 239 -22.02 -9.52 0.93
CA THR A 239 -21.40 -8.29 0.40
C THR A 239 -21.49 -7.16 1.43
N PRO A 240 -20.35 -6.56 1.83
CA PRO A 240 -20.35 -5.48 2.79
C PRO A 240 -21.11 -4.24 2.28
N LYS A 241 -21.80 -3.53 3.18
CA LYS A 241 -22.53 -2.28 2.83
C LYS A 241 -21.58 -1.09 2.57
N SER A 242 -20.44 -1.03 3.25
CA SER A 242 -19.49 0.09 3.13
C SER A 242 -18.71 0.02 1.80
N PRO A 243 -18.58 1.14 1.05
CA PRO A 243 -17.83 1.17 -0.22
C PRO A 243 -16.39 0.65 -0.10
N LEU A 244 -15.68 1.05 0.94
CA LEU A 244 -14.30 0.61 1.16
C LEU A 244 -14.22 -0.90 1.46
N LYS A 245 -15.15 -1.43 2.25
CA LYS A 245 -15.22 -2.88 2.50
C LYS A 245 -15.60 -3.66 1.25
N LYS A 246 -16.45 -3.09 0.37
CA LYS A 246 -16.76 -3.69 -0.94
C LYS A 246 -15.53 -3.80 -1.81
N LEU A 247 -14.68 -2.76 -1.83
CA LEU A 247 -13.43 -2.79 -2.56
C LEU A 247 -12.53 -3.94 -2.08
N PHE A 248 -12.30 -4.07 -0.77
CA PHE A 248 -11.52 -5.17 -0.21
C PHE A 248 -12.14 -6.54 -0.48
N PHE A 249 -13.44 -6.64 -0.33
CA PHE A 249 -14.18 -7.88 -0.64
C PHE A 249 -13.95 -8.30 -2.10
N ASN A 250 -14.08 -7.36 -3.03
CA ASN A 250 -13.87 -7.63 -4.45
C ASN A 250 -12.41 -8.02 -4.73
N LEU A 251 -11.41 -7.31 -4.16
CA LEU A 251 -9.99 -7.63 -4.37
C LEU A 251 -9.65 -9.04 -3.86
N ILE A 252 -10.11 -9.42 -2.67
CA ILE A 252 -9.83 -10.74 -2.10
C ILE A 252 -10.55 -11.84 -2.86
N THR A 253 -11.79 -11.59 -3.30
CA THR A 253 -12.59 -12.59 -4.03
C THR A 253 -12.29 -12.64 -5.51
N ASP A 254 -11.59 -11.67 -6.09
CA ASP A 254 -11.28 -11.66 -7.52
C ASP A 254 -10.13 -12.62 -7.89
N GLU A 255 -9.18 -12.86 -7.01
CA GLU A 255 -8.19 -13.93 -7.21
C GLU A 255 -8.81 -15.32 -7.15
N ASP A 256 -9.76 -15.53 -6.23
CA ASP A 256 -10.53 -16.78 -6.15
C ASP A 256 -11.62 -16.89 -7.22
N LYS A 257 -12.09 -15.77 -7.78
CA LYS A 257 -13.10 -15.74 -8.85
C LYS A 257 -12.64 -16.36 -10.17
N TYR A 258 -11.35 -16.52 -10.42
CA TYR A 258 -10.92 -17.34 -11.54
C TYR A 258 -11.37 -18.80 -11.39
N ASN A 259 -11.57 -19.25 -10.14
CA ASN A 259 -12.16 -20.54 -9.82
C ASN A 259 -13.70 -20.48 -9.64
N LEU A 260 -14.25 -19.30 -9.32
CA LEU A 260 -15.68 -19.07 -9.11
C LEU A 260 -16.40 -18.48 -10.34
N SER A 261 -15.68 -18.15 -11.42
CA SER A 261 -16.26 -17.58 -12.64
C SER A 261 -17.20 -18.54 -13.39
N ASN A 262 -17.34 -19.77 -12.92
CA ASN A 262 -18.41 -20.68 -13.34
C ASN A 262 -19.71 -20.52 -12.55
N ASP A 263 -19.72 -19.75 -11.46
CA ASP A 263 -20.93 -19.48 -10.69
C ASP A 263 -21.57 -18.15 -11.10
N ASN A 264 -22.43 -18.21 -12.12
CA ASN A 264 -23.35 -17.13 -12.53
C ASN A 264 -24.22 -16.58 -11.37
N ILE A 265 -24.22 -17.25 -10.22
CA ILE A 265 -25.04 -16.94 -9.05
C ILE A 265 -24.56 -15.65 -8.37
N VAL A 266 -23.23 -15.43 -8.23
CA VAL A 266 -22.71 -14.24 -7.54
C VAL A 266 -22.95 -12.97 -8.36
N VAL A 267 -22.67 -13.02 -9.67
CA VAL A 267 -22.92 -11.90 -10.58
C VAL A 267 -24.41 -11.61 -10.68
N LYS A 268 -25.24 -12.65 -10.77
CA LYS A 268 -26.71 -12.54 -10.83
C LYS A 268 -27.26 -11.93 -9.55
N ASN A 269 -26.86 -12.40 -8.38
CA ASN A 269 -27.29 -11.86 -7.09
C ASN A 269 -26.83 -10.40 -6.90
N PHE A 270 -25.60 -10.07 -7.29
CA PHE A 270 -25.10 -8.69 -7.23
C PHE A 270 -25.93 -7.77 -8.12
N THR A 271 -26.15 -8.18 -9.37
CA THR A 271 -26.93 -7.38 -10.35
C THR A 271 -28.38 -7.23 -9.93
N GLN A 272 -29.00 -8.25 -9.36
CA GLN A 272 -30.36 -8.20 -8.87
C GLN A 272 -30.53 -7.32 -7.62
N ASN A 273 -29.59 -7.37 -6.69
CA ASN A 273 -29.67 -6.62 -5.43
C ASN A 273 -29.18 -5.17 -5.54
N HIS A 274 -28.37 -4.84 -6.56
CA HIS A 274 -27.77 -3.52 -6.74
C HIS A 274 -27.69 -3.14 -8.23
N PRO A 275 -28.85 -3.05 -8.94
CA PRO A 275 -28.86 -2.80 -10.38
C PRO A 275 -28.15 -1.49 -10.75
N ASP A 276 -28.39 -0.39 -10.02
CA ASP A 276 -27.77 0.91 -10.30
C ASP A 276 -26.25 0.88 -10.16
N ILE A 277 -25.73 0.13 -9.16
CA ILE A 277 -24.29 0.01 -8.96
C ILE A 277 -23.69 -0.87 -10.04
N ALA A 278 -24.36 -1.96 -10.42
CA ALA A 278 -23.91 -2.85 -11.48
C ALA A 278 -23.87 -2.11 -12.83
N GLU A 279 -24.86 -1.28 -13.11
CA GLU A 279 -24.89 -0.44 -14.31
C GLU A 279 -23.76 0.60 -14.31
N ASN A 280 -23.54 1.31 -13.20
CA ASN A 280 -22.43 2.26 -13.07
C ASN A 280 -21.05 1.58 -13.23
N ILE A 281 -20.86 0.40 -12.65
CA ILE A 281 -19.61 -0.36 -12.81
C ILE A 281 -19.43 -0.76 -14.29
N LYS A 282 -20.48 -1.27 -14.93
CA LYS A 282 -20.46 -1.62 -16.35
C LYS A 282 -20.08 -0.42 -17.21
N ASN A 283 -20.77 0.72 -17.01
CA ASN A 283 -20.51 1.95 -17.75
C ASN A 283 -19.07 2.44 -17.58
N ASN A 284 -18.55 2.43 -16.35
CA ASN A 284 -17.16 2.82 -16.09
C ASN A 284 -16.15 1.87 -16.74
N ILE A 285 -16.42 0.57 -16.75
CA ILE A 285 -15.58 -0.42 -17.44
C ILE A 285 -15.61 -0.18 -18.97
N GLU A 286 -16.78 0.09 -19.54
CA GLU A 286 -16.94 0.38 -20.96
C GLU A 286 -16.21 1.67 -21.36
N ILE A 287 -16.35 2.75 -20.57
CA ILE A 287 -15.63 4.02 -20.78
C ILE A 287 -14.13 3.79 -20.73
N THR A 288 -13.62 3.12 -19.70
CA THR A 288 -12.18 2.86 -19.54
C THR A 288 -11.63 2.02 -20.71
N LYS A 289 -12.36 0.98 -21.12
CA LYS A 289 -11.99 0.17 -22.30
C LYS A 289 -11.95 1.02 -23.56
N PHE A 290 -12.89 1.93 -23.73
CA PHE A 290 -12.93 2.82 -24.87
C PHE A 290 -11.78 3.82 -24.87
N GLU A 291 -11.44 4.41 -23.73
CA GLU A 291 -10.28 5.29 -23.58
C GLU A 291 -8.97 4.60 -23.94
N VAL A 292 -8.77 3.37 -23.45
CA VAL A 292 -7.60 2.55 -23.78
C VAL A 292 -7.57 2.24 -25.28
N PHE A 293 -8.71 1.87 -25.87
CA PHE A 293 -8.84 1.61 -27.30
C PHE A 293 -8.47 2.86 -28.13
N VAL A 294 -9.02 4.03 -27.79
CA VAL A 294 -8.72 5.29 -28.51
C VAL A 294 -7.25 5.62 -28.49
N LYS A 295 -6.60 5.42 -27.34
CA LYS A 295 -5.16 5.65 -27.19
C LYS A 295 -4.35 4.67 -28.06
N GLU A 296 -4.61 3.38 -27.97
CA GLU A 296 -3.92 2.36 -28.78
C GLU A 296 -4.18 2.57 -30.28
N PHE A 297 -5.41 2.97 -30.66
CA PHE A 297 -5.78 3.27 -32.04
C PHE A 297 -5.03 4.49 -32.58
N ALA A 298 -4.95 5.57 -31.79
CA ALA A 298 -4.18 6.77 -32.17
C ALA A 298 -2.68 6.45 -32.36
N GLU A 299 -2.12 5.62 -31.50
CA GLU A 299 -0.74 5.15 -31.64
C GLU A 299 -0.52 4.33 -32.91
N LEU A 300 -1.48 3.48 -33.28
CA LEU A 300 -1.43 2.73 -34.55
C LEU A 300 -1.56 3.64 -35.77
N LEU A 301 -2.43 4.68 -35.71
CA LEU A 301 -2.59 5.65 -36.80
C LEU A 301 -1.32 6.47 -37.03
N SER A 302 -0.55 6.75 -35.98
CA SER A 302 0.68 7.54 -36.07
C SER A 302 1.80 6.86 -36.86
N LYS A 303 1.69 5.55 -37.12
CA LYS A 303 2.71 4.73 -37.79
C LYS A 303 2.11 3.99 -38.97
N LYS A 304 2.93 3.77 -40.02
CA LYS A 304 2.51 2.92 -41.16
C LYS A 304 2.57 1.46 -40.74
N HIS A 305 1.42 0.82 -40.69
CA HIS A 305 1.30 -0.61 -40.40
C HIS A 305 0.68 -1.39 -41.58
N LYS A 306 1.00 -2.70 -41.64
CA LYS A 306 0.33 -3.64 -42.54
C LYS A 306 -1.09 -3.93 -42.06
N GLU A 307 -1.95 -4.39 -42.94
CA GLU A 307 -3.36 -4.72 -42.65
C GLU A 307 -3.53 -5.77 -41.55
N GLU A 308 -2.66 -6.78 -41.51
CA GLU A 308 -2.63 -7.80 -40.46
C GLU A 308 -2.53 -7.20 -39.03
N LYS A 309 -1.84 -6.05 -38.87
CA LYS A 309 -1.72 -5.40 -37.58
C LYS A 309 -3.04 -4.77 -37.16
N TRP A 310 -3.78 -4.20 -38.09
CA TRP A 310 -5.11 -3.65 -37.87
C TRP A 310 -6.11 -4.76 -37.56
N GLN A 311 -6.07 -5.87 -38.25
CA GLN A 311 -6.90 -7.04 -38.00
C GLN A 311 -6.65 -7.59 -36.59
N THR A 312 -5.39 -7.75 -36.19
CA THR A 312 -5.01 -8.20 -34.81
C THR A 312 -5.52 -7.23 -33.75
N PHE A 313 -5.39 -5.92 -33.98
CA PHE A 313 -5.86 -4.90 -33.05
C PHE A 313 -7.38 -4.93 -32.86
N LEU A 314 -8.14 -4.98 -33.97
CA LEU A 314 -9.61 -5.04 -33.91
C LEU A 314 -10.10 -6.37 -33.37
N ASN A 315 -9.35 -7.44 -33.59
CA ASN A 315 -9.66 -8.74 -33.01
C ASN A 315 -9.54 -8.73 -31.48
N LYS A 316 -8.42 -8.18 -30.97
CA LYS A 316 -8.21 -7.98 -29.53
C LYS A 316 -9.32 -7.13 -28.90
N ASN A 317 -9.83 -6.15 -29.63
CA ASN A 317 -10.81 -5.16 -29.19
C ASN A 317 -12.19 -5.39 -29.85
N SER A 318 -12.59 -6.62 -30.10
CA SER A 318 -13.80 -6.95 -30.87
C SER A 318 -15.10 -6.33 -30.32
N GLY A 319 -15.19 -6.07 -29.00
CA GLY A 319 -16.32 -5.39 -28.40
C GLY A 319 -16.55 -3.95 -28.92
N ILE A 320 -15.49 -3.30 -29.46
CA ILE A 320 -15.60 -1.96 -30.04
C ILE A 320 -16.41 -1.95 -31.33
N LEU A 321 -16.47 -3.08 -32.04
CA LEU A 321 -17.26 -3.21 -33.26
C LEU A 321 -18.75 -2.94 -32.97
N SER A 322 -19.24 -3.31 -31.79
CA SER A 322 -20.61 -2.99 -31.36
C SER A 322 -20.82 -1.49 -31.20
N ILE A 323 -19.83 -0.76 -30.74
CA ILE A 323 -19.88 0.70 -30.58
C ILE A 323 -19.84 1.40 -31.93
N ILE A 324 -18.92 0.97 -32.82
CA ILE A 324 -18.75 1.56 -34.15
C ILE A 324 -20.01 1.35 -35.02
N THR A 325 -20.64 0.20 -34.92
CA THR A 325 -21.83 -0.14 -35.73
C THR A 325 -23.15 0.32 -35.10
N GLY A 326 -23.11 0.79 -33.83
CA GLY A 326 -24.30 1.13 -33.07
C GLY A 326 -25.23 -0.06 -32.77
N CYS A 327 -24.76 -1.29 -32.96
CA CYS A 327 -25.52 -2.51 -32.79
C CYS A 327 -24.75 -3.53 -31.93
N PRO A 328 -25.44 -4.26 -31.03
CA PRO A 328 -24.79 -5.32 -30.26
C PRO A 328 -24.41 -6.49 -31.22
N ILE A 329 -23.13 -6.66 -31.45
CA ILE A 329 -22.58 -7.71 -32.33
C ILE A 329 -21.90 -8.80 -31.51
N VAL A 330 -22.07 -10.03 -31.98
CA VAL A 330 -21.28 -11.19 -31.59
C VAL A 330 -20.40 -11.58 -32.79
N LYS A 331 -19.09 -11.65 -32.53
CA LYS A 331 -18.15 -12.16 -33.54
C LYS A 331 -18.36 -13.66 -33.68
N ILE A 332 -18.66 -14.11 -34.89
CA ILE A 332 -18.86 -15.53 -35.17
C ILE A 332 -17.53 -16.16 -35.59
N GLN A 333 -16.80 -15.54 -36.55
CA GLN A 333 -15.59 -16.10 -37.12
C GLN A 333 -14.66 -15.00 -37.60
N GLU A 334 -13.37 -15.24 -37.49
CA GLU A 334 -12.28 -14.52 -38.16
C GLU A 334 -11.95 -15.23 -39.45
N GLN A 335 -11.51 -14.46 -40.47
CA GLN A 335 -11.13 -14.99 -41.78
C GLN A 335 -12.18 -15.98 -42.29
N ALA A 336 -13.43 -15.53 -42.28
CA ALA A 336 -14.55 -16.38 -42.69
C ALA A 336 -14.60 -16.56 -44.21
N SER A 337 -14.73 -17.80 -44.66
CA SER A 337 -15.01 -18.12 -46.07
C SER A 337 -16.42 -17.64 -46.41
N VAL A 338 -16.53 -16.67 -47.31
CA VAL A 338 -17.83 -16.06 -47.70
C VAL A 338 -18.25 -16.48 -49.12
N GLY A 339 -17.59 -17.46 -49.67
CA GLY A 339 -17.92 -18.05 -50.96
C GLY A 339 -16.85 -17.94 -52.05
N GLY A 340 -17.23 -18.13 -53.28
CA GLY A 340 -16.32 -18.02 -54.43
C GLY A 340 -15.41 -19.22 -54.69
N LYS A 341 -15.44 -20.26 -53.84
CA LYS A 341 -14.59 -21.45 -53.96
C LYS A 341 -15.00 -22.27 -55.18
N LYS A 342 -14.08 -22.47 -56.13
CA LYS A 342 -14.27 -23.32 -57.28
C LYS A 342 -14.12 -24.78 -56.88
N LEU A 343 -14.53 -25.69 -57.77
CA LEU A 343 -14.40 -27.14 -57.58
C LEU A 343 -12.94 -27.61 -57.40
N ASP A 344 -12.00 -26.84 -57.95
CA ASP A 344 -10.55 -27.06 -57.82
C ASP A 344 -9.95 -26.51 -56.51
N GLY A 345 -10.81 -25.94 -55.63
CA GLY A 345 -10.39 -25.34 -54.36
C GLY A 345 -9.86 -23.92 -54.46
N THR A 346 -9.80 -23.32 -55.65
CA THR A 346 -9.29 -21.94 -55.87
C THR A 346 -10.39 -20.88 -55.75
N SER A 347 -9.99 -19.60 -55.70
CA SER A 347 -10.89 -18.43 -55.75
C SER A 347 -11.78 -18.28 -54.51
N GLU A 348 -11.45 -18.89 -53.40
CA GLU A 348 -12.14 -18.67 -52.13
C GLU A 348 -12.03 -17.19 -51.68
N LYS A 349 -13.15 -16.61 -51.35
CA LYS A 349 -13.20 -15.25 -50.77
C LYS A 349 -13.27 -15.33 -49.25
N ILE A 350 -12.31 -14.71 -48.63
CA ILE A 350 -12.17 -14.69 -47.17
C ILE A 350 -12.40 -13.25 -46.71
N ALA A 351 -13.33 -13.08 -45.79
CA ALA A 351 -13.58 -11.79 -45.13
C ALA A 351 -12.85 -11.72 -43.77
N ASP A 352 -12.45 -10.53 -43.36
CA ASP A 352 -11.75 -10.34 -42.08
C ASP A 352 -12.57 -10.80 -40.90
N PHE A 353 -13.84 -10.37 -40.84
CA PHE A 353 -14.78 -10.80 -39.78
C PHE A 353 -16.17 -11.14 -40.35
N LEU A 354 -16.73 -12.20 -39.84
CA LEU A 354 -18.14 -12.50 -39.90
C LEU A 354 -18.75 -12.22 -38.54
N VAL A 355 -19.73 -11.32 -38.48
CA VAL A 355 -20.38 -10.90 -37.27
C VAL A 355 -21.89 -11.08 -37.32
N LYS A 356 -22.52 -11.25 -36.18
CA LYS A 356 -23.96 -11.42 -36.04
C LYS A 356 -24.51 -10.43 -35.03
N ASN A 357 -25.60 -9.77 -35.36
CA ASN A 357 -26.35 -8.98 -34.39
C ASN A 357 -27.05 -9.93 -33.41
N SER A 358 -26.81 -9.72 -32.10
CA SER A 358 -27.33 -10.60 -31.03
C SER A 358 -28.84 -10.49 -30.85
N ILE A 359 -29.46 -9.42 -31.32
CA ILE A 359 -30.93 -9.18 -31.18
C ILE A 359 -31.66 -9.64 -32.43
N SER A 360 -31.28 -9.15 -33.60
CA SER A 360 -32.00 -9.40 -34.86
C SER A 360 -31.57 -10.68 -35.58
N ASN A 361 -30.47 -11.32 -35.16
CA ASN A 361 -29.81 -12.43 -35.83
C ASN A 361 -29.31 -12.13 -37.25
N ASN A 362 -29.31 -10.88 -37.67
CA ASN A 362 -28.70 -10.46 -38.93
C ASN A 362 -27.21 -10.69 -38.92
N VAL A 363 -26.66 -11.12 -40.04
CA VAL A 363 -25.24 -11.36 -40.22
C VAL A 363 -24.66 -10.28 -41.12
N ALA A 364 -23.47 -9.81 -40.77
CA ALA A 364 -22.69 -8.88 -41.59
C ALA A 364 -21.26 -9.34 -41.79
N ILE A 365 -20.69 -8.95 -42.91
CA ILE A 365 -19.30 -9.16 -43.27
C ILE A 365 -18.59 -7.83 -43.05
N ILE A 366 -17.46 -7.86 -42.32
CA ILE A 366 -16.58 -6.71 -42.15
C ILE A 366 -15.25 -6.98 -42.80
N GLU A 367 -14.87 -6.07 -43.68
CA GLU A 367 -13.58 -6.03 -44.37
C GLU A 367 -12.79 -4.84 -43.82
N ILE A 368 -11.56 -5.06 -43.44
CA ILE A 368 -10.66 -4.04 -42.90
C ILE A 368 -9.74 -3.56 -44.01
N LYS A 369 -9.58 -2.24 -44.09
CA LYS A 369 -8.55 -1.64 -44.93
C LYS A 369 -7.65 -0.75 -44.09
N LYS A 370 -6.36 -0.76 -44.38
CA LYS A 370 -5.39 0.13 -43.73
C LYS A 370 -5.71 1.60 -44.06
N PRO A 371 -5.41 2.54 -43.16
CA PRO A 371 -5.72 3.98 -43.37
C PRO A 371 -5.12 4.57 -44.64
N SER A 372 -4.06 3.97 -45.20
CA SER A 372 -3.41 4.43 -46.40
C SER A 372 -3.98 3.80 -47.71
N THR A 373 -4.99 2.95 -47.61
CA THR A 373 -5.62 2.34 -48.79
C THR A 373 -6.42 3.40 -49.54
N THR A 374 -6.21 3.48 -50.85
CA THR A 374 -6.92 4.43 -51.72
C THR A 374 -8.35 3.94 -51.91
N ILE A 375 -9.32 4.70 -51.43
CA ILE A 375 -10.75 4.35 -51.51
C ILE A 375 -11.32 4.75 -52.87
N ILE A 376 -10.87 5.86 -53.41
CA ILE A 376 -11.38 6.46 -54.64
C ILE A 376 -10.24 6.50 -55.66
N LYS A 377 -10.47 5.96 -56.85
CA LYS A 377 -9.48 6.06 -57.96
C LYS A 377 -9.31 7.52 -58.35
N SER A 378 -8.10 7.92 -58.67
CA SER A 378 -7.79 9.28 -59.17
C SER A 378 -8.45 9.56 -60.52
N ARG A 379 -8.78 8.51 -61.32
CA ARG A 379 -9.44 8.62 -62.58
C ARG A 379 -10.94 8.75 -62.41
N LYS A 380 -11.53 9.85 -62.91
CA LYS A 380 -12.99 10.05 -62.96
C LYS A 380 -13.61 9.10 -63.99
N TYR A 381 -14.77 8.55 -63.64
CA TYR A 381 -15.62 7.79 -64.56
C TYR A 381 -16.30 8.71 -65.58
N ARG A 382 -16.81 9.87 -65.09
CA ARG A 382 -17.35 11.01 -65.84
C ARG A 382 -17.21 12.24 -64.97
N GLU A 383 -17.54 13.41 -65.56
CA GLU A 383 -17.46 14.66 -64.80
C GLU A 383 -18.22 14.59 -63.48
N GLY A 384 -17.55 14.88 -62.37
CA GLY A 384 -18.08 14.84 -61.03
C GLY A 384 -18.28 13.42 -60.41
N VAL A 385 -17.99 12.34 -61.16
CA VAL A 385 -18.17 10.96 -60.67
C VAL A 385 -16.85 10.24 -60.60
N PHE A 386 -16.51 9.77 -59.39
CA PHE A 386 -15.33 8.96 -59.13
C PHE A 386 -15.69 7.45 -59.05
N ILE A 387 -14.77 6.62 -59.31
CA ILE A 387 -14.91 5.17 -59.19
C ILE A 387 -14.26 4.74 -57.88
N VAL A 388 -14.94 3.88 -57.14
CA VAL A 388 -14.35 3.17 -55.96
C VAL A 388 -13.23 2.28 -56.46
N ASP A 389 -12.16 2.19 -55.70
CA ASP A 389 -11.04 1.30 -56.07
C ASP A 389 -11.50 -0.16 -56.08
N SER A 390 -11.03 -0.92 -57.03
CA SER A 390 -11.43 -2.31 -57.21
C SER A 390 -10.86 -3.25 -56.14
N GLU A 391 -9.97 -2.74 -55.29
CA GLU A 391 -9.44 -3.46 -54.14
C GLU A 391 -10.26 -3.25 -52.85
N ILE A 392 -11.34 -2.45 -52.94
CA ILE A 392 -12.33 -2.25 -51.90
C ILE A 392 -13.60 -3.02 -52.25
#